data_155ab2fec62cd06fad64396e0b07b840
#
_entry.id   155ab2fec62cd06fad64396e0b07b840
#
_cell.length_a   1.000
_cell.length_b   1.000
_cell.length_c   1.000
_cell.angle_alpha   90.00
_cell.angle_beta   90.00
_cell.angle_gamma   90.00
#
_symmetry.space_group_name_H-M   'P 1'
#
loop_
_entity.id
_entity.type
_entity.pdbx_description
1 polymer ?
#
loop_
_entity_poly.entity_id
_entity_poly.type
_entity_poly.pdbx_seq_one_letter_code
_entity_poly.pdbx_strand_id
1 'polypeptide(L)'
;MNLLIIALSTLVALEFFFIMYLETFATKSSRTAKTFSMSKDDLANEKINTLLKNQGVYNGLIGVGILYLLIFTQNYNGTLLAIMFYIILVALYGSLSSGNKAIFFKQGSLAVIVAVLLLIQMMM
;
A
#
# COMPACT_ATOMS: atom_id res chain seq x y z
N MET A 1 12.67 17.81 -7.83
CA MET A 1 11.68 16.77 -8.19
C MET A 1 12.10 15.40 -7.69
N ASN A 2 13.35 14.97 -7.94
CA ASN A 2 13.83 13.63 -7.50
C ASN A 2 13.72 13.44 -5.98
N LEU A 3 14.14 14.40 -5.17
CA LEU A 3 14.06 14.29 -3.72
C LEU A 3 12.61 14.17 -3.24
N LEU A 4 11.71 14.91 -3.88
CA LEU A 4 10.28 14.84 -3.52
C LEU A 4 9.70 13.45 -3.87
N ILE A 5 10.03 12.92 -5.04
CA ILE A 5 9.60 11.58 -5.45
C ILE A 5 10.14 10.53 -4.48
N ILE A 6 11.43 10.62 -4.13
CA ILE A 6 12.06 9.69 -3.18
C ILE A 6 11.37 9.77 -1.82
N ALA A 7 11.15 10.97 -1.32
CA ALA A 7 10.51 11.17 0.00
C ALA A 7 9.09 10.60 0.02
N LEU A 8 8.28 10.92 -0.98
CA LEU A 8 6.89 10.45 -1.05
C LEU A 8 6.82 8.95 -1.30
N SER A 9 7.70 8.40 -2.14
CA SER A 9 7.77 6.95 -2.36
C SER A 9 8.18 6.20 -1.10
N THR A 10 9.08 6.77 -0.31
CA THR A 10 9.45 6.21 0.99
C THR A 10 8.25 6.22 1.93
N LEU A 11 7.45 7.29 1.93
CA LEU A 11 6.21 7.32 2.71
C LEU A 11 5.22 6.25 2.26
N VAL A 12 5.10 6.00 0.96
CA VAL A 12 4.27 4.90 0.45
C VAL A 12 4.77 3.56 1.00
N ALA A 13 6.08 3.33 0.97
CA ALA A 13 6.67 2.10 1.52
C ALA A 13 6.35 1.95 3.01
N LEU A 14 6.51 3.02 3.79
CA LEU A 14 6.19 3.01 5.22
C LEU A 14 4.71 2.75 5.48
N GLU A 15 3.84 3.29 4.66
CA GLU A 15 2.40 3.04 4.71
C GLU A 15 2.11 1.54 4.55
N PHE A 16 2.75 0.88 3.57
CA PHE A 16 2.59 -0.55 3.35
C PHE A 16 3.18 -1.40 4.47
N PHE A 17 4.28 -0.97 5.09
CA PHE A 17 4.78 -1.65 6.30
C PHE A 17 3.81 -1.51 7.47
N PHE A 18 3.16 -0.36 7.61
CA PHE A 18 2.13 -0.18 8.63
C PHE A 18 0.91 -1.07 8.37
N ILE A 19 0.48 -1.18 7.11
CA ILE A 19 -0.60 -2.09 6.73
C ILE A 19 -0.23 -3.54 7.06
N MET A 20 1.00 -3.95 6.75
CA MET A 20 1.50 -5.28 7.11
C MET A 20 1.43 -5.48 8.64
N TYR A 21 1.84 -4.48 9.41
CA TYR A 21 1.77 -4.57 10.87
C TYR A 21 0.33 -4.83 11.33
N LEU A 22 -0.63 -4.06 10.83
CA LEU A 22 -2.03 -4.24 11.19
C LEU A 22 -2.55 -5.62 10.78
N GLU A 23 -2.28 -6.04 9.56
CA GLU A 23 -2.85 -7.26 9.01
C GLU A 23 -2.17 -8.53 9.52
N THR A 24 -0.84 -8.50 9.67
CA THR A 24 -0.06 -9.71 10.00
C THR A 24 0.20 -9.84 11.49
N PHE A 25 0.56 -8.76 12.17
CA PHE A 25 0.99 -8.80 13.57
C PHE A 25 -0.09 -8.36 14.54
N ALA A 26 -0.87 -7.35 14.20
CA ALA A 26 -1.96 -6.84 15.02
C ALA A 26 -3.34 -7.18 14.44
N THR A 27 -3.47 -8.36 13.87
CA THR A 27 -4.64 -8.81 13.10
C THR A 27 -5.95 -8.65 13.85
N LYS A 28 -5.95 -9.01 15.14
CA LYS A 28 -7.17 -8.97 15.98
C LYS A 28 -7.36 -7.66 16.73
N SER A 29 -6.52 -6.65 16.47
CA SER A 29 -6.60 -5.38 17.20
C SER A 29 -7.85 -4.59 16.82
N SER A 30 -8.30 -3.72 17.73
CA SER A 30 -9.40 -2.81 17.48
C SER A 30 -9.09 -1.85 16.32
N ARG A 31 -7.83 -1.45 16.19
CA ARG A 31 -7.39 -0.56 15.11
C ARG A 31 -7.52 -1.25 13.74
N THR A 32 -7.14 -2.53 13.65
CA THR A 32 -7.30 -3.32 12.43
C THR A 32 -8.76 -3.46 12.06
N ALA A 33 -9.61 -3.80 13.02
CA ALA A 33 -11.07 -3.89 12.82
C ALA A 33 -11.63 -2.58 12.26
N LYS A 34 -11.27 -1.46 12.88
CA LYS A 34 -11.74 -0.14 12.47
C LYS A 34 -11.20 0.25 11.07
N THR A 35 -9.93 -0.01 10.83
CA THR A 35 -9.27 0.36 9.56
C THR A 35 -9.90 -0.37 8.38
N PHE A 36 -10.22 -1.65 8.52
CA PHE A 36 -10.76 -2.47 7.44
C PHE A 36 -12.27 -2.69 7.52
N SER A 37 -12.95 -1.98 8.41
CA SER A 37 -14.40 -2.09 8.60
C SER A 37 -14.86 -3.52 8.87
N MET A 38 -14.13 -4.21 9.75
CA MET A 38 -14.40 -5.58 10.16
C MET A 38 -14.83 -5.61 11.62
N SER A 39 -15.68 -6.59 11.98
CA SER A 39 -16.05 -6.85 13.37
C SER A 39 -14.95 -7.64 14.08
N LYS A 40 -14.98 -7.65 15.41
CA LYS A 40 -14.08 -8.51 16.18
C LYS A 40 -14.33 -9.99 15.89
N ASP A 41 -15.59 -10.35 15.65
CA ASP A 41 -15.96 -11.73 15.31
C ASP A 41 -15.37 -12.12 13.95
N ASP A 42 -15.38 -11.21 12.95
CA ASP A 42 -14.73 -11.47 11.67
C ASP A 42 -13.24 -11.76 11.85
N LEU A 43 -12.55 -10.94 12.64
CA LEU A 43 -11.11 -11.10 12.87
C LEU A 43 -10.78 -12.32 13.72
N ALA A 44 -11.71 -12.82 14.52
CA ALA A 44 -11.57 -14.05 15.29
C ALA A 44 -11.74 -15.30 14.43
N ASN A 45 -12.34 -15.19 13.25
CA ASN A 45 -12.49 -16.32 12.32
C ASN A 45 -11.13 -16.71 11.79
N GLU A 46 -10.74 -17.98 11.96
CA GLU A 46 -9.40 -18.46 11.60
C GLU A 46 -9.09 -18.31 10.11
N LYS A 47 -10.06 -18.54 9.25
CA LYS A 47 -9.86 -18.41 7.78
C LYS A 47 -9.63 -16.96 7.39
N ILE A 48 -10.43 -16.04 7.89
CA ILE A 48 -10.26 -14.61 7.65
C ILE A 48 -8.93 -14.14 8.22
N ASN A 49 -8.60 -14.56 9.43
CA ASN A 49 -7.34 -14.22 10.09
C ASN A 49 -6.14 -14.66 9.26
N THR A 50 -6.15 -15.89 8.76
CA THR A 50 -5.06 -16.43 7.93
C THR A 50 -4.94 -15.65 6.62
N LEU A 51 -6.05 -15.38 5.94
CA LEU A 51 -6.04 -14.60 4.70
C LEU A 51 -5.50 -13.19 4.92
N LEU A 52 -5.91 -12.56 6.02
CA LEU A 52 -5.47 -11.21 6.34
C LEU A 52 -3.97 -11.16 6.65
N LYS A 53 -3.45 -12.15 7.38
CA LYS A 53 -2.01 -12.26 7.65
C LYS A 53 -1.20 -12.44 6.37
N ASN A 54 -1.68 -13.27 5.45
CA ASN A 54 -1.02 -13.47 4.17
C ASN A 54 -1.03 -12.18 3.33
N GLN A 55 -2.15 -11.49 3.32
CA GLN A 55 -2.27 -10.20 2.63
C GLN A 55 -1.31 -9.17 3.21
N GLY A 56 -1.11 -9.17 4.52
CA GLY A 56 -0.14 -8.30 5.19
C GLY A 56 1.28 -8.52 4.68
N VAL A 57 1.69 -9.77 4.50
CA VAL A 57 3.02 -10.10 3.95
C VAL A 57 3.13 -9.58 2.51
N TYR A 58 2.12 -9.78 1.67
CA TYR A 58 2.14 -9.25 0.30
C TYR A 58 2.28 -7.73 0.31
N ASN A 59 1.57 -7.04 1.19
CA ASN A 59 1.67 -5.59 1.32
C ASN A 59 3.05 -5.14 1.80
N GLY A 60 3.62 -5.84 2.79
CA GLY A 60 4.96 -5.54 3.28
C GLY A 60 6.03 -5.70 2.20
N LEU A 61 5.89 -6.72 1.36
CA LEU A 61 6.84 -6.95 0.26
C LEU A 61 6.75 -5.88 -0.82
N ILE A 62 5.59 -5.27 -1.02
CA ILE A 62 5.48 -4.08 -1.88
C ILE A 62 6.35 -2.96 -1.33
N GLY A 63 6.29 -2.71 -0.02
CA GLY A 63 7.14 -1.71 0.63
C GLY A 63 8.63 -2.02 0.46
N VAL A 64 9.02 -3.28 0.64
CA VAL A 64 10.40 -3.72 0.40
C VAL A 64 10.80 -3.48 -1.06
N GLY A 65 9.93 -3.80 -2.01
CA GLY A 65 10.18 -3.58 -3.43
C GLY A 65 10.43 -2.12 -3.77
N ILE A 66 9.63 -1.22 -3.21
CA ILE A 66 9.82 0.22 -3.40
C ILE A 66 11.19 0.66 -2.88
N LEU A 67 11.54 0.29 -1.65
CA LEU A 67 12.84 0.66 -1.07
C LEU A 67 14.00 0.05 -1.85
N TYR A 68 13.86 -1.19 -2.32
CA TYR A 68 14.88 -1.82 -3.15
C TYR A 68 15.15 -1.00 -4.41
N LEU A 69 14.09 -0.56 -5.11
CA LEU A 69 14.26 0.27 -6.30
C LEU A 69 14.99 1.57 -5.98
N LEU A 70 14.59 2.25 -4.92
CA LEU A 70 15.16 3.55 -4.55
C LEU A 70 16.64 3.46 -4.16
N ILE A 71 17.04 2.35 -3.54
CA ILE A 71 18.39 2.20 -2.97
C ILE A 71 19.34 1.54 -3.97
N PHE A 72 18.89 0.51 -4.67
CA PHE A 72 19.77 -0.37 -5.43
C PHE A 72 19.68 -0.22 -6.95
N THR A 73 18.74 0.56 -7.47
CA THR A 73 18.61 0.74 -8.92
C THR A 73 18.78 2.22 -9.30
N GLN A 74 19.28 2.47 -10.51
CA GLN A 74 19.51 3.84 -10.99
C GLN A 74 18.34 4.38 -11.81
N ASN A 75 17.86 3.62 -12.77
CA ASN A 75 16.77 4.05 -13.67
C ASN A 75 15.45 3.42 -13.24
N TYR A 76 14.96 3.79 -12.06
CA TYR A 76 13.78 3.17 -11.46
C TYR A 76 12.44 3.79 -11.85
N ASN A 77 12.44 4.92 -12.57
CA ASN A 77 11.20 5.69 -12.79
C ASN A 77 10.09 4.85 -13.42
N GLY A 78 10.37 4.09 -14.46
CA GLY A 78 9.37 3.26 -15.12
C GLY A 78 8.84 2.15 -14.23
N THR A 79 9.73 1.46 -13.53
CA THR A 79 9.33 0.37 -12.63
C THR A 79 8.57 0.92 -11.42
N LEU A 80 9.04 2.02 -10.85
CA LEU A 80 8.35 2.67 -9.75
C LEU A 80 6.95 3.13 -10.16
N LEU A 81 6.80 3.69 -11.36
CA LEU A 81 5.50 4.07 -11.90
C LEU A 81 4.57 2.86 -12.03
N ALA A 82 5.09 1.73 -12.51
CA ALA A 82 4.30 0.49 -12.60
C ALA A 82 3.82 0.04 -11.22
N ILE A 83 4.68 0.13 -10.21
CA ILE A 83 4.29 -0.22 -8.83
C ILE A 83 3.20 0.73 -8.32
N MET A 84 3.33 2.02 -8.59
CA MET A 84 2.31 2.99 -8.18
C MET A 84 0.96 2.72 -8.83
N PHE A 85 0.94 2.41 -10.13
CA PHE A 85 -0.30 1.99 -10.81
C PHE A 85 -0.87 0.70 -10.23
N TYR A 86 -0.02 -0.27 -9.90
CA TYR A 86 -0.45 -1.48 -9.22
C TYR A 86 -1.17 -1.15 -7.91
N ILE A 87 -0.56 -0.31 -7.08
CA ILE A 87 -1.15 0.12 -5.79
C ILE A 87 -2.49 0.81 -6.02
N ILE A 88 -2.55 1.74 -6.98
CA ILE A 88 -3.78 2.48 -7.29
C ILE A 88 -4.90 1.53 -7.69
N LEU A 89 -4.61 0.59 -8.58
CA LEU A 89 -5.61 -0.37 -9.06
C LEU A 89 -6.09 -1.31 -7.96
N VAL A 90 -5.17 -1.81 -7.13
CA VAL A 90 -5.51 -2.68 -6.00
C VAL A 90 -6.35 -1.93 -4.97
N ALA A 91 -5.98 -0.69 -4.65
CA ALA A 91 -6.74 0.14 -3.72
C ALA A 91 -8.13 0.48 -4.28
N LEU A 92 -8.21 0.78 -5.57
CA LEU A 92 -9.49 1.06 -6.23
C LEU A 92 -10.41 -0.17 -6.19
N TYR A 93 -9.89 -1.33 -6.55
CA TYR A 93 -10.67 -2.57 -6.50
C TYR A 93 -11.11 -2.90 -5.07
N GLY A 94 -10.20 -2.76 -4.10
CA GLY A 94 -10.53 -2.99 -2.70
C GLY A 94 -11.63 -2.06 -2.20
N SER A 95 -11.62 -0.82 -2.64
CA SER A 95 -12.66 0.16 -2.30
C SER A 95 -14.00 -0.18 -2.94
N LEU A 96 -13.99 -0.59 -4.22
CA LEU A 96 -15.22 -0.96 -4.93
C LEU A 96 -15.82 -2.26 -4.40
N SER A 97 -15.00 -3.28 -4.15
CA SER A 97 -15.48 -4.59 -3.70
C SER A 97 -15.99 -4.58 -2.27
N SER A 98 -15.39 -3.77 -1.40
CA SER A 98 -15.80 -3.66 0.01
C SER A 98 -16.88 -2.62 0.25
N GLY A 99 -17.11 -1.71 -0.71
CA GLY A 99 -17.99 -0.55 -0.52
C GLY A 99 -17.40 0.51 0.41
N ASN A 100 -16.14 0.40 0.79
CA ASN A 100 -15.47 1.33 1.71
C ASN A 100 -14.51 2.24 0.94
N LYS A 101 -14.97 3.44 0.61
CA LYS A 101 -14.19 4.44 -0.13
C LYS A 101 -12.93 4.88 0.63
N ALA A 102 -12.94 4.81 1.95
CA ALA A 102 -11.78 5.20 2.77
C ALA A 102 -10.56 4.33 2.48
N ILE A 103 -10.73 3.09 2.04
CA ILE A 103 -9.63 2.21 1.66
C ILE A 103 -8.81 2.83 0.52
N PHE A 104 -9.48 3.33 -0.52
CA PHE A 104 -8.77 4.00 -1.63
C PHE A 104 -8.00 5.22 -1.14
N PHE A 105 -8.63 6.09 -0.36
CA PHE A 105 -7.97 7.30 0.14
C PHE A 105 -6.80 6.99 1.05
N LYS A 106 -6.89 5.96 1.89
CA LYS A 106 -5.80 5.58 2.80
C LYS A 106 -4.64 4.91 2.09
N GLN A 107 -4.91 4.09 1.07
CA GLN A 107 -3.88 3.26 0.42
C GLN A 107 -3.43 3.81 -0.92
N GLY A 108 -4.29 4.55 -1.62
CA GLY A 108 -4.03 4.98 -3.00
C GLY A 108 -3.61 6.43 -3.16
N SER A 109 -3.91 7.33 -2.22
CA SER A 109 -3.70 8.77 -2.40
C SER A 109 -2.26 9.14 -2.64
N LEU A 110 -1.34 8.67 -1.79
CA LEU A 110 0.09 8.95 -1.97
C LEU A 110 0.62 8.35 -3.27
N ALA A 111 0.17 7.15 -3.62
CA ALA A 111 0.57 6.51 -4.87
C ALA A 111 0.13 7.32 -6.10
N VAL A 112 -1.06 7.92 -6.06
CA VAL A 112 -1.53 8.81 -7.13
C VAL A 112 -0.61 10.02 -7.26
N ILE A 113 -0.26 10.66 -6.15
CA ILE A 113 0.64 11.81 -6.16
C ILE A 113 1.99 11.44 -6.75
N VAL A 114 2.57 10.33 -6.30
CA VAL A 114 3.87 9.85 -6.82
C VAL A 114 3.76 9.53 -8.31
N ALA A 115 2.70 8.87 -8.74
CA ALA A 115 2.51 8.53 -10.15
C ALA A 115 2.45 9.80 -11.02
N VAL A 116 1.71 10.83 -10.58
CA VAL A 116 1.64 12.10 -11.30
C VAL A 116 3.00 12.77 -11.39
N LEU A 117 3.75 12.82 -10.29
CA LEU A 117 5.09 13.41 -10.28
C LEU A 117 6.06 12.64 -11.19
N LEU A 118 5.99 11.31 -11.19
CA LEU A 118 6.81 10.49 -12.08
C LEU A 118 6.48 10.75 -13.55
N LEU A 119 5.19 10.83 -13.88
CA LEU A 119 4.78 11.13 -15.26
C LEU A 119 5.28 12.50 -15.71
N ILE A 120 5.16 13.52 -14.85
CA ILE A 120 5.66 14.86 -15.15
C ILE A 120 7.17 14.80 -15.38
N GLN A 121 7.91 14.13 -14.50
CA GLN A 121 9.37 14.02 -14.62
C GLN A 121 9.78 13.30 -15.90
N MET A 122 9.09 12.24 -16.27
CA MET A 122 9.40 11.46 -17.47
C MET A 122 9.06 12.22 -18.77
N MET A 123 8.18 13.20 -18.70
CA MET A 123 7.80 14.04 -19.85
C MET A 123 8.71 15.26 -20.03
N MET A 124 9.54 15.56 -19.04
CA MET A 124 10.51 16.68 -19.10
C MET A 124 11.76 16.32 -19.96
#